data_43fdc965e1391d007df2119e32017019
#
_entry.id   43fdc965e1391d007df2119e32017019
#
_cell.length_a   1.000
_cell.length_b   1.000
_cell.length_c   1.000
_cell.angle_alpha   90.00
_cell.angle_beta   90.00
_cell.angle_gamma   90.00
#
_symmetry.space_group_name_H-M   'P 1'
#
loop_
_entity.id
_entity.type
_entity.pdbx_description
1 polymer ?
#
loop_
_entity_poly.entity_id
_entity_poly.type
_entity_poly.pdbx_seq_one_letter_code
_entity_poly.pdbx_strand_id
1 'polypeptide(L)'
;MSYHNPLTPPRKSATFDDYTLAEIRRAAATGIYDIRGAGTKRKVPHFDDLLFLGASISRYPLEGYREKCDTSVVLGSRFARKPITLKTPITIAGMSFGALSGNAKEALGRGATIAGTSTTTGDGGMTDEERGHSQTLVYQYLPSRYGMNPKDLRRADAIEVVVGQGAKPGGGGMLLGQKI
;
A
#
# COMPACT_ATOMS: atom_id res chain seq x y z
N MET A 1 3.87 26.40 31.66
CA MET A 1 4.82 27.36 31.05
C MET A 1 6.08 26.59 30.71
N SER A 2 6.39 26.33 29.46
CA SER A 2 7.65 25.68 29.08
C SER A 2 8.72 26.75 29.02
N TYR A 3 9.75 26.60 29.85
CA TYR A 3 10.96 27.41 29.77
C TYR A 3 11.65 27.16 28.44
N HIS A 4 11.42 28.05 27.48
CA HIS A 4 12.19 28.05 26.23
C HIS A 4 13.49 28.81 26.55
N ASN A 5 14.61 28.10 26.67
CA ASN A 5 15.90 28.73 26.77
C ASN A 5 16.25 29.33 25.39
N PRO A 6 16.29 30.68 25.27
CA PRO A 6 16.51 31.31 23.95
C PRO A 6 17.93 31.11 23.41
N LEU A 7 18.83 30.52 24.19
CA LEU A 7 20.21 30.28 23.78
C LEU A 7 20.46 28.87 23.22
N THR A 8 19.45 28.00 23.23
CA THR A 8 19.60 26.67 22.65
C THR A 8 18.99 26.67 21.24
N PRO A 9 19.77 26.51 20.17
CA PRO A 9 19.22 26.44 18.85
C PRO A 9 18.23 25.28 18.76
N PRO A 10 17.10 25.45 18.06
CA PRO A 10 16.12 24.37 17.93
C PRO A 10 16.78 23.15 17.33
N ARG A 11 16.63 22.00 17.97
CA ARG A 11 17.13 20.72 17.45
C ARG A 11 16.49 20.46 16.09
N LYS A 12 17.30 20.23 15.07
CA LYS A 12 16.82 19.80 13.78
C LYS A 12 16.31 18.36 13.90
N SER A 13 15.09 18.14 13.40
CA SER A 13 14.54 16.80 13.32
C SER A 13 15.08 16.10 12.07
N ALA A 14 15.49 14.84 12.21
CA ALA A 14 15.81 14.00 11.06
C ALA A 14 14.56 13.45 10.35
N THR A 15 13.40 13.53 10.98
CA THR A 15 12.13 12.94 10.49
C THR A 15 11.17 13.98 9.94
N PHE A 16 11.14 15.16 10.55
CA PHE A 16 10.20 16.22 10.17
C PHE A 16 10.99 17.40 9.59
N ASP A 17 10.55 17.88 8.44
CA ASP A 17 11.06 19.10 7.84
C ASP A 17 10.64 20.35 8.64
N ASP A 18 11.28 21.49 8.34
CA ASP A 18 11.02 22.74 9.06
C ASP A 18 9.57 23.22 8.90
N TYR A 19 8.96 22.97 7.74
CA TYR A 19 7.55 23.28 7.48
C TYR A 19 6.62 22.47 8.39
N THR A 20 6.82 21.15 8.45
CA THR A 20 6.02 20.27 9.31
C THR A 20 6.18 20.64 10.77
N LEU A 21 7.40 20.99 11.22
CA LEU A 21 7.64 21.45 12.58
C LEU A 21 6.93 22.78 12.88
N ALA A 22 6.91 23.70 11.93
CA ALA A 22 6.19 24.97 12.06
C ALA A 22 4.67 24.74 12.18
N GLU A 23 4.10 23.84 11.39
CA GLU A 23 2.68 23.47 11.49
C GLU A 23 2.33 22.83 12.83
N ILE A 24 3.16 21.90 13.30
CA ILE A 24 2.97 21.28 14.63
C ILE A 24 3.00 22.33 15.74
N ARG A 25 3.97 23.26 15.70
CA ARG A 25 4.08 24.32 16.68
C ARG A 25 2.88 25.27 16.63
N ARG A 26 2.43 25.64 15.44
CA ARG A 26 1.22 26.44 15.25
C ARG A 26 0.01 25.76 15.85
N ALA A 27 -0.22 24.49 15.51
CA ALA A 27 -1.33 23.72 16.04
C ALA A 27 -1.27 23.60 17.57
N ALA A 28 -0.09 23.36 18.15
CA ALA A 28 0.10 23.29 19.57
C ALA A 28 -0.16 24.63 20.30
N ALA A 29 0.19 25.75 19.67
CA ALA A 29 0.00 27.08 20.23
C ALA A 29 -1.45 27.61 20.10
N THR A 30 -2.13 27.26 19.01
CA THR A 30 -3.43 27.88 18.67
C THR A 30 -4.61 26.91 18.83
N GLY A 31 -4.37 25.60 18.93
CA GLY A 31 -5.41 24.57 18.84
C GLY A 31 -6.04 24.41 17.44
N ILE A 32 -5.52 25.14 16.44
CA ILE A 32 -6.01 25.09 15.06
C ILE A 32 -5.08 24.23 14.22
N TYR A 33 -5.62 23.23 13.57
CA TYR A 33 -4.89 22.33 12.68
C TYR A 33 -5.69 22.08 11.39
N ASP A 34 -4.98 21.76 10.31
CA ASP A 34 -5.62 21.45 9.05
C ASP A 34 -6.20 20.03 9.07
N ILE A 35 -7.45 19.90 8.59
CA ILE A 35 -8.11 18.60 8.44
C ILE A 35 -7.64 17.98 7.13
N ARG A 36 -6.44 17.40 7.15
CA ARG A 36 -5.86 16.71 6.00
C ARG A 36 -4.95 15.57 6.46
N GLY A 37 -4.71 14.61 5.57
CA GLY A 37 -3.68 13.60 5.82
C GLY A 37 -2.30 14.24 5.89
N ALA A 38 -1.51 13.85 6.90
CA ALA A 38 -0.12 14.25 7.01
C ALA A 38 0.78 13.11 6.48
N GLY A 39 1.45 13.33 5.36
CA GLY A 39 2.45 12.41 4.82
C GLY A 39 3.85 12.75 5.31
N THR A 40 4.75 11.78 5.31
CA THR A 40 6.15 12.06 5.52
C THR A 40 6.73 12.82 4.33
N LYS A 41 7.50 13.86 4.59
CA LYS A 41 8.28 14.58 3.57
C LYS A 41 9.77 14.18 3.60
N ARG A 42 10.09 13.16 4.38
CA ARG A 42 11.44 12.61 4.42
C ARG A 42 11.80 12.07 3.04
N LYS A 43 13.01 12.39 2.56
CA LYS A 43 13.55 11.74 1.37
C LYS A 43 13.66 10.24 1.65
N VAL A 44 12.96 9.47 0.86
CA VAL A 44 13.00 7.98 0.88
C VAL A 44 13.70 7.50 -0.38
N PRO A 45 14.20 6.26 -0.42
CA PRO A 45 14.75 5.67 -1.64
C PRO A 45 13.78 5.81 -2.82
N HIS A 46 14.28 6.19 -3.97
CA HIS A 46 13.54 6.43 -5.19
C HIS A 46 14.13 5.58 -6.33
N PHE A 47 13.38 5.37 -7.40
CA PHE A 47 13.90 4.63 -8.56
C PHE A 47 15.15 5.26 -9.18
N ASP A 48 15.30 6.59 -9.09
CA ASP A 48 16.49 7.31 -9.56
C ASP A 48 17.74 7.00 -8.71
N ASP A 49 17.56 6.43 -7.51
CA ASP A 49 18.68 5.97 -6.66
C ASP A 49 19.15 4.54 -7.02
N LEU A 50 18.51 3.89 -8.00
CA LEU A 50 18.79 2.54 -8.43
C LEU A 50 19.54 2.54 -9.77
N LEU A 51 20.56 1.71 -9.87
CA LEU A 51 21.29 1.48 -11.12
C LEU A 51 21.26 -0.01 -11.46
N PHE A 52 20.79 -0.33 -12.64
CA PHE A 52 20.92 -1.68 -13.19
C PHE A 52 22.33 -1.89 -13.73
N LEU A 53 23.06 -2.82 -13.16
CA LEU A 53 24.37 -3.18 -13.67
C LEU A 53 24.21 -4.07 -14.91
N GLY A 54 24.76 -3.62 -16.03
CA GLY A 54 24.78 -4.40 -17.25
C GLY A 54 25.69 -5.64 -17.12
N ALA A 55 25.24 -6.75 -17.68
CA ALA A 55 25.99 -8.01 -17.68
C ALA A 55 26.61 -8.33 -19.05
N SER A 56 26.71 -7.35 -19.94
CA SER A 56 27.15 -7.53 -21.34
C SER A 56 28.56 -8.08 -21.53
N ILE A 57 29.43 -7.94 -20.53
CA ILE A 57 30.79 -8.54 -20.56
C ILE A 57 30.75 -10.01 -20.12
N SER A 58 29.81 -10.41 -19.27
CA SER A 58 29.70 -11.73 -18.67
C SER A 58 28.63 -12.62 -19.30
N ARG A 59 27.68 -12.06 -20.02
CA ARG A 59 26.58 -12.78 -20.69
C ARG A 59 26.22 -12.11 -22.01
N TYR A 60 25.79 -12.93 -22.96
CA TYR A 60 25.14 -12.42 -24.17
C TYR A 60 23.81 -11.76 -23.80
N PRO A 61 23.52 -10.59 -24.39
CA PRO A 61 22.20 -9.95 -24.16
C PRO A 61 21.08 -10.83 -24.69
N LEU A 62 19.95 -10.86 -23.95
CA LEU A 62 18.71 -11.47 -24.44
C LEU A 62 18.18 -10.67 -25.62
N GLU A 63 17.89 -11.34 -26.72
CA GLU A 63 17.25 -10.72 -27.86
C GLU A 63 15.72 -10.84 -27.70
N GLY A 64 15.07 -9.77 -27.26
CA GLY A 64 13.66 -9.75 -26.87
C GLY A 64 12.66 -10.21 -27.94
N TYR A 65 13.07 -10.30 -29.18
CA TYR A 65 12.26 -10.86 -30.27
C TYR A 65 12.46 -12.37 -30.45
N ARG A 66 13.53 -12.94 -29.90
CA ARG A 66 13.83 -14.39 -29.98
C ARG A 66 13.62 -15.09 -28.64
N GLU A 67 13.82 -14.40 -27.55
CA GLU A 67 13.86 -14.97 -26.21
C GLU A 67 12.81 -14.29 -25.32
N LYS A 68 12.05 -15.11 -24.60
CA LYS A 68 11.08 -14.61 -23.60
C LYS A 68 11.80 -14.48 -22.26
N CYS A 69 11.76 -13.29 -21.71
CA CYS A 69 12.14 -13.08 -20.31
C CYS A 69 11.03 -13.60 -19.40
N ASP A 70 11.37 -14.51 -18.48
CA ASP A 70 10.44 -14.95 -17.44
C ASP A 70 10.37 -13.87 -16.35
N THR A 71 9.18 -13.26 -16.21
CA THR A 71 8.89 -12.27 -15.20
C THR A 71 8.06 -12.83 -14.05
N SER A 72 7.81 -14.14 -14.05
CA SER A 72 6.99 -14.77 -13.02
C SER A 72 7.64 -14.72 -11.64
N VAL A 73 6.79 -14.59 -10.62
CA VAL A 73 7.21 -14.56 -9.22
C VAL A 73 6.33 -15.50 -8.41
N VAL A 74 6.96 -16.30 -7.55
CA VAL A 74 6.25 -17.17 -6.62
C VAL A 74 6.31 -16.57 -5.21
N LEU A 75 5.17 -16.08 -4.74
CA LEU A 75 5.03 -15.57 -3.37
C LEU A 75 4.78 -16.74 -2.40
N GLY A 76 5.51 -16.74 -1.30
CA GLY A 76 5.35 -17.75 -0.25
C GLY A 76 6.01 -19.10 -0.57
N SER A 77 6.95 -19.17 -1.51
CA SER A 77 7.64 -20.42 -1.92
C SER A 77 8.30 -21.18 -0.78
N ARG A 78 8.68 -20.50 0.31
CA ARG A 78 9.38 -21.14 1.45
C ARG A 78 8.46 -21.71 2.52
N PHE A 79 7.37 -21.02 2.84
CA PHE A 79 6.58 -21.29 4.05
C PHE A 79 5.08 -21.36 3.82
N ALA A 80 4.57 -20.88 2.68
CA ALA A 80 3.15 -20.92 2.43
C ALA A 80 2.71 -22.34 2.07
N ARG A 81 1.58 -22.77 2.65
CA ARG A 81 0.95 -24.05 2.29
C ARG A 81 0.48 -24.06 0.84
N LYS A 82 0.06 -22.89 0.34
CA LYS A 82 -0.36 -22.68 -1.06
C LYS A 82 0.35 -21.44 -1.58
N PRO A 83 1.52 -21.59 -2.18
CA PRO A 83 2.20 -20.48 -2.83
C PRO A 83 1.36 -19.88 -3.97
N ILE A 84 1.52 -18.59 -4.20
CA ILE A 84 0.84 -17.87 -5.27
C ILE A 84 1.84 -17.55 -6.36
N THR A 85 1.54 -17.96 -7.59
CA THR A 85 2.35 -17.61 -8.77
C THR A 85 1.74 -16.44 -9.49
N LEU A 86 2.50 -15.38 -9.66
CA LEU A 86 2.16 -14.21 -10.43
C LEU A 86 2.97 -14.21 -11.73
N LYS A 87 2.35 -13.85 -12.86
CA LYS A 87 3.05 -13.73 -14.16
C LYS A 87 3.96 -12.51 -14.24
N THR A 88 3.75 -11.54 -13.36
CA THR A 88 4.53 -10.31 -13.28
C THR A 88 4.68 -9.90 -11.81
N PRO A 89 5.82 -9.28 -11.42
CA PRO A 89 6.02 -8.79 -10.05
C PRO A 89 5.25 -7.49 -9.73
N ILE A 90 4.32 -7.10 -10.58
CA ILE A 90 3.49 -5.91 -10.41
C ILE A 90 2.12 -6.36 -9.90
N THR A 91 1.70 -5.85 -8.77
CA THR A 91 0.39 -6.13 -8.16
C THR A 91 -0.46 -4.87 -8.07
N ILE A 92 -1.77 -5.02 -8.04
CA ILE A 92 -2.68 -3.90 -7.82
C ILE A 92 -2.79 -3.67 -6.31
N ALA A 93 -2.41 -2.47 -5.88
CA ALA A 93 -2.46 -2.07 -4.48
C ALA A 93 -3.91 -2.05 -3.94
N GLY A 94 -4.06 -2.23 -2.64
CA GLY A 94 -5.36 -2.15 -1.98
C GLY A 94 -6.00 -0.78 -2.14
N MET A 95 -7.24 -0.79 -2.63
CA MET A 95 -8.08 0.40 -2.76
C MET A 95 -9.42 0.12 -2.10
N SER A 96 -9.73 0.91 -1.07
CA SER A 96 -10.89 0.70 -0.21
C SER A 96 -12.22 0.75 -0.96
N PHE A 97 -13.13 -0.16 -0.62
CA PHE A 97 -14.53 -0.06 -1.04
C PHE A 97 -15.22 1.19 -0.50
N GLY A 98 -14.68 1.80 0.55
CA GLY A 98 -15.10 3.13 1.00
C GLY A 98 -14.88 4.22 -0.05
N ALA A 99 -13.81 4.13 -0.82
CA ALA A 99 -13.42 5.08 -1.85
C ALA A 99 -13.91 4.70 -3.25
N LEU A 100 -14.01 3.40 -3.55
CA LEU A 100 -14.35 2.89 -4.88
C LEU A 100 -15.80 2.38 -4.96
N SER A 101 -16.35 2.37 -6.16
CA SER A 101 -17.63 1.71 -6.46
C SER A 101 -17.44 0.19 -6.68
N GLY A 102 -18.53 -0.58 -6.64
CA GLY A 102 -18.53 -2.00 -6.99
C GLY A 102 -17.98 -2.24 -8.40
N ASN A 103 -18.40 -1.42 -9.38
CA ASN A 103 -17.91 -1.51 -10.76
C ASN A 103 -16.39 -1.29 -10.86
N ALA A 104 -15.84 -0.36 -10.08
CA ALA A 104 -14.40 -0.14 -10.04
C ALA A 104 -13.68 -1.34 -9.42
N LYS A 105 -14.23 -1.95 -8.37
CA LYS A 105 -13.69 -3.16 -7.76
C LYS A 105 -13.73 -4.35 -8.73
N GLU A 106 -14.81 -4.51 -9.47
CA GLU A 106 -14.90 -5.51 -10.55
C GLU A 106 -13.83 -5.28 -11.63
N ALA A 107 -13.67 -4.04 -12.08
CA ALA A 107 -12.66 -3.69 -13.09
C ALA A 107 -11.24 -4.02 -12.64
N LEU A 108 -10.91 -3.76 -11.36
CA LEU A 108 -9.62 -4.15 -10.79
C LEU A 108 -9.42 -5.66 -10.77
N GLY A 109 -10.45 -6.42 -10.36
CA GLY A 109 -10.41 -7.89 -10.36
C GLY A 109 -10.19 -8.47 -11.76
N ARG A 110 -10.93 -7.97 -12.76
CA ARG A 110 -10.77 -8.36 -14.16
C ARG A 110 -9.39 -8.01 -14.71
N GLY A 111 -8.93 -6.79 -14.45
CA GLY A 111 -7.60 -6.33 -14.89
C GLY A 111 -6.47 -7.17 -14.32
N ALA A 112 -6.51 -7.46 -13.00
CA ALA A 112 -5.53 -8.32 -12.37
C ALA A 112 -5.53 -9.74 -12.95
N THR A 113 -6.70 -10.31 -13.20
CA THR A 113 -6.87 -11.64 -13.82
C THR A 113 -6.31 -11.70 -15.23
N ILE A 114 -6.59 -10.70 -16.06
CA ILE A 114 -6.06 -10.59 -17.44
C ILE A 114 -4.54 -10.50 -17.41
N ALA A 115 -3.98 -9.69 -16.51
CA ALA A 115 -2.54 -9.54 -16.37
C ALA A 115 -1.86 -10.75 -15.68
N GLY A 116 -2.62 -11.68 -15.11
CA GLY A 116 -2.10 -12.81 -14.36
C GLY A 116 -1.40 -12.42 -13.06
N THR A 117 -1.90 -11.37 -12.41
CA THR A 117 -1.39 -10.85 -11.14
C THR A 117 -2.49 -10.80 -10.07
N SER A 118 -2.21 -10.19 -8.94
CA SER A 118 -3.16 -10.06 -7.84
C SER A 118 -3.70 -8.64 -7.69
N THR A 119 -4.92 -8.54 -7.19
CA THR A 119 -5.47 -7.32 -6.59
C THR A 119 -5.59 -7.48 -5.08
N THR A 120 -5.74 -6.37 -4.38
CA THR A 120 -5.87 -6.33 -2.91
C THR A 120 -7.13 -5.56 -2.54
N THR A 121 -7.89 -6.07 -1.56
CA THR A 121 -9.17 -5.48 -1.17
C THR A 121 -9.09 -4.03 -0.72
N GLY A 122 -7.97 -3.61 -0.15
CA GLY A 122 -7.91 -2.37 0.60
C GLY A 122 -8.62 -2.47 1.95
N ASP A 123 -8.71 -1.37 2.69
CA ASP A 123 -9.54 -1.27 3.88
C ASP A 123 -11.03 -1.23 3.49
N GLY A 124 -11.90 -1.73 4.32
CA GLY A 124 -13.35 -1.78 4.03
C GLY A 124 -13.88 -3.15 3.63
N GLY A 125 -13.04 -4.17 3.61
CA GLY A 125 -13.43 -5.56 3.37
C GLY A 125 -13.44 -5.98 1.89
N MET A 126 -13.82 -7.21 1.68
CA MET A 126 -13.92 -7.84 0.36
C MET A 126 -15.30 -7.54 -0.23
N THR A 127 -15.34 -7.25 -1.52
CA THR A 127 -16.60 -7.17 -2.28
C THR A 127 -16.77 -8.42 -3.11
N ASP A 128 -18.01 -8.83 -3.35
CA ASP A 128 -18.30 -9.99 -4.19
C ASP A 128 -17.95 -9.74 -5.65
N GLU A 129 -18.07 -8.50 -6.12
CA GLU A 129 -17.68 -8.08 -7.46
C GLU A 129 -16.17 -8.28 -7.69
N GLU A 130 -15.34 -7.82 -6.75
CA GLU A 130 -13.89 -8.02 -6.87
C GLU A 130 -13.51 -9.49 -6.73
N ARG A 131 -14.06 -10.20 -5.74
CA ARG A 131 -13.78 -11.62 -5.55
C ARG A 131 -14.22 -12.48 -6.72
N GLY A 132 -15.39 -12.20 -7.29
CA GLY A 132 -15.95 -12.97 -8.40
C GLY A 132 -15.13 -12.86 -9.69
N HIS A 133 -14.36 -11.79 -9.85
CA HIS A 133 -13.58 -11.53 -11.07
C HIS A 133 -12.06 -11.61 -10.85
N SER A 134 -11.59 -11.80 -9.62
CA SER A 134 -10.16 -11.94 -9.33
C SER A 134 -9.73 -13.40 -9.26
N GLN A 135 -8.79 -13.80 -10.10
CA GLN A 135 -8.14 -15.10 -9.98
C GLN A 135 -7.32 -15.17 -8.68
N THR A 136 -6.63 -14.09 -8.34
CA THR A 136 -5.84 -13.96 -7.12
C THR A 136 -6.22 -12.68 -6.38
N LEU A 137 -6.81 -12.82 -5.20
CA LEU A 137 -7.24 -11.71 -4.35
C LEU A 137 -6.55 -11.79 -3.00
N VAL A 138 -5.88 -10.71 -2.64
CA VAL A 138 -5.26 -10.51 -1.33
C VAL A 138 -6.22 -9.73 -0.44
N TYR A 139 -6.50 -10.26 0.75
CA TYR A 139 -7.31 -9.55 1.73
C TYR A 139 -6.44 -8.67 2.62
N GLN A 140 -6.76 -7.38 2.69
CA GLN A 140 -6.05 -6.44 3.55
C GLN A 140 -6.62 -6.45 4.96
N TYR A 141 -5.83 -6.94 5.91
CA TYR A 141 -6.20 -7.02 7.32
C TYR A 141 -5.59 -5.85 8.09
N LEU A 142 -6.44 -5.02 8.68
CA LEU A 142 -6.06 -3.81 9.40
C LEU A 142 -6.33 -3.92 10.90
N PRO A 143 -5.61 -3.18 11.75
CA PRO A 143 -5.86 -3.13 13.19
C PRO A 143 -7.28 -2.68 13.56
N SER A 144 -7.85 -1.76 12.77
CA SER A 144 -9.23 -1.27 12.94
C SER A 144 -10.29 -2.33 12.69
N ARG A 145 -9.93 -3.42 12.01
CA ARG A 145 -10.87 -4.49 11.57
C ARG A 145 -12.07 -3.97 10.78
N TYR A 146 -11.91 -2.83 10.17
CA TYR A 146 -12.94 -2.14 9.42
C TYR A 146 -13.38 -2.97 8.20
N GLY A 147 -14.69 -3.25 8.09
CA GLY A 147 -15.25 -4.13 7.07
C GLY A 147 -14.79 -5.59 7.17
N MET A 148 -14.20 -6.00 8.29
CA MET A 148 -13.69 -7.36 8.43
C MET A 148 -14.82 -8.38 8.57
N ASN A 149 -14.79 -9.39 7.71
CA ASN A 149 -15.63 -10.56 7.79
C ASN A 149 -14.74 -11.83 7.84
N PRO A 150 -14.80 -12.65 8.89
CA PRO A 150 -14.02 -13.87 8.98
C PRO A 150 -14.24 -14.86 7.84
N LYS A 151 -15.43 -14.85 7.21
CA LYS A 151 -15.71 -15.71 6.04
C LYS A 151 -14.87 -15.27 4.83
N ASP A 152 -14.68 -13.96 4.65
CA ASP A 152 -13.93 -13.43 3.53
C ASP A 152 -12.43 -13.68 3.66
N LEU A 153 -11.90 -13.72 4.88
CA LEU A 153 -10.52 -14.15 5.13
C LEU A 153 -10.25 -15.56 4.59
N ARG A 154 -11.24 -16.44 4.63
CA ARG A 154 -11.12 -17.82 4.10
C ARG A 154 -11.28 -17.88 2.59
N ARG A 155 -11.93 -16.91 1.99
CA ARG A 155 -12.12 -16.79 0.53
C ARG A 155 -10.93 -16.13 -0.16
N ALA A 156 -10.08 -15.45 0.58
CA ALA A 156 -8.88 -14.81 0.05
C ALA A 156 -7.79 -15.83 -0.26
N ASP A 157 -6.95 -15.50 -1.25
CA ASP A 157 -5.81 -16.32 -1.63
C ASP A 157 -4.58 -16.00 -0.77
N ALA A 158 -4.49 -14.78 -0.26
CA ALA A 158 -3.50 -14.34 0.73
C ALA A 158 -4.07 -13.26 1.65
N ILE A 159 -3.37 -13.00 2.75
CA ILE A 159 -3.71 -11.95 3.71
C ILE A 159 -2.51 -11.01 3.81
N GLU A 160 -2.77 -9.73 3.58
CA GLU A 160 -1.81 -8.65 3.79
C GLU A 160 -2.10 -8.00 5.16
N VAL A 161 -1.16 -8.13 6.09
CA VAL A 161 -1.26 -7.49 7.40
C VAL A 161 -0.71 -6.08 7.32
N VAL A 162 -1.57 -5.08 7.50
CA VAL A 162 -1.20 -3.67 7.48
C VAL A 162 -1.18 -3.13 8.91
N VAL A 163 -0.01 -2.72 9.38
CA VAL A 163 0.16 -2.18 10.74
C VAL A 163 -0.48 -0.80 10.88
N GLY A 164 -0.55 -0.05 9.79
CA GLY A 164 -1.17 1.27 9.74
C GLY A 164 -0.57 2.11 8.61
N GLN A 165 -1.14 3.27 8.42
CA GLN A 165 -0.70 4.23 7.39
C GLN A 165 -0.17 5.49 8.05
N GLY A 166 0.69 5.47 8.97
CA GLY A 166 1.32 6.63 9.65
C GLY A 166 0.68 8.03 9.47
N ALA A 167 0.17 8.30 8.27
CA ALA A 167 -0.54 9.53 7.91
C ALA A 167 -1.97 9.63 8.46
N LYS A 168 -2.50 8.55 9.03
CA LYS A 168 -3.84 8.49 9.63
C LYS A 168 -3.79 7.90 11.04
N PRO A 169 -3.02 8.46 11.96
CA PRO A 169 -2.94 7.95 13.32
C PRO A 169 -4.32 8.10 14.00
N GLY A 170 -4.89 6.99 14.46
CA GLY A 170 -6.20 6.96 15.13
C GLY A 170 -7.41 7.17 14.22
N GLY A 171 -7.21 7.42 12.92
CA GLY A 171 -8.28 7.53 11.93
C GLY A 171 -8.35 6.30 11.04
N GLY A 172 -9.51 5.66 10.96
CA GLY A 172 -9.79 4.63 9.96
C GLY A 172 -10.26 5.22 8.63
N GLY A 173 -10.41 4.39 7.62
CA GLY A 173 -11.18 4.73 6.43
C GLY A 173 -12.67 4.90 6.80
N MET A 174 -13.47 5.41 5.87
CA MET A 174 -14.92 5.50 6.03
C MET A 174 -15.61 4.58 5.04
N LEU A 175 -16.62 3.87 5.51
CA LEU A 175 -17.55 3.09 4.69
C LEU A 175 -18.94 3.63 4.95
N LEU A 176 -19.61 4.06 3.89
CA LEU A 176 -20.98 4.52 4.02
C LEU A 176 -21.91 3.36 4.38
N GLY A 177 -22.91 3.60 5.25
CA GLY A 177 -23.87 2.58 5.64
C GLY A 177 -24.62 1.94 4.48
N GLN A 178 -24.73 2.64 3.34
CA GLN A 178 -25.33 2.09 2.12
C GLN A 178 -24.49 1.01 1.42
N LYS A 179 -23.25 0.82 1.85
CA LYS A 179 -22.30 -0.17 1.28
C LYS A 179 -22.06 -1.38 2.18
N ILE A 180 -22.78 -1.46 3.30
CA ILE A 180 -22.68 -2.56 4.27
C ILE A 180 -23.76 -3.61 4.00
#